data_c56246a47d8638833b96efdd84200808
#
_entry.id   c56246a47d8638833b96efdd84200808
#
_cell.length_a   1.000
_cell.length_b   1.000
_cell.length_c   1.000
_cell.angle_alpha   90.00
_cell.angle_beta   90.00
_cell.angle_gamma   90.00
#
_symmetry.space_group_name_H-M   'P 1'
#
loop_
_entity.id
_entity.type
_entity.pdbx_description
1 polymer ?
#
loop_
_entity_poly.entity_id
_entity_poly.type
_entity_poly.pdbx_seq_one_letter_code
_entity_poly.pdbx_strand_id
1 'polypeptide(L)'
;KIANVQYINDSKATNVNATFFALDSMTTPTIWIVGGVDKGNDYSELMPLVREKVKAIICLGIDNKKIIDAFVDVVDIMVEVDNMRDAVQTAKHMAEKGDTVLLSPACASFDLFQNYEDRGKQFKVAVQNL
;
A
#
# COMPACT_ATOMS: atom_id res chain seq x y z
N LYS A 1 0.93 12.91 -11.45
CA LYS A 1 1.52 13.50 -10.24
C LYS A 1 0.60 14.56 -9.66
N ILE A 2 0.46 14.55 -8.36
CA ILE A 2 -0.31 15.56 -7.65
C ILE A 2 0.60 16.16 -6.59
N ALA A 3 0.81 17.47 -6.63
CA ALA A 3 1.72 18.20 -5.72
C ALA A 3 3.13 17.57 -5.70
N ASN A 4 3.62 17.13 -6.85
CA ASN A 4 4.91 16.46 -7.03
C ASN A 4 5.02 15.12 -6.29
N VAL A 5 3.92 14.47 -6.00
CA VAL A 5 3.84 13.12 -5.48
C VAL A 5 3.27 12.21 -6.57
N GLN A 6 3.94 11.11 -6.84
CA GLN A 6 3.48 10.12 -7.81
C GLN A 6 2.57 9.10 -7.12
N TYR A 7 1.41 8.82 -7.72
CA TYR A 7 0.48 7.81 -7.22
C TYR A 7 0.45 6.64 -8.22
N ILE A 8 0.84 5.45 -7.74
CA ILE A 8 0.94 4.25 -8.58
C ILE A 8 -0.12 3.24 -8.15
N ASN A 9 -0.93 2.81 -9.11
CA ASN A 9 -2.02 1.86 -8.91
C ASN A 9 -1.57 0.46 -9.34
N ASP A 10 -1.20 -0.36 -8.36
CA ASP A 10 -0.84 -1.76 -8.57
C ASP A 10 -1.82 -2.67 -7.84
N SER A 11 -3.12 -2.35 -7.91
CA SER A 11 -4.19 -3.14 -7.28
C SER A 11 -4.19 -4.60 -7.74
N LYS A 12 -3.66 -4.88 -8.92
CA LYS A 12 -3.55 -6.22 -9.46
C LYS A 12 -2.59 -7.11 -8.66
N ALA A 13 -1.72 -6.52 -7.83
CA ALA A 13 -0.78 -7.27 -6.99
C ALA A 13 -1.52 -7.90 -5.81
N THR A 14 -2.07 -9.09 -6.02
CA THR A 14 -2.86 -9.81 -5.02
C THR A 14 -2.06 -10.85 -4.24
N ASN A 15 -0.74 -10.88 -4.41
CA ASN A 15 0.16 -11.77 -3.68
C ASN A 15 1.50 -11.08 -3.42
N VAL A 16 2.30 -11.68 -2.53
CA VAL A 16 3.59 -11.14 -2.12
C VAL A 16 4.57 -11.01 -3.29
N ASN A 17 4.60 -12.01 -4.17
CA ASN A 17 5.54 -12.01 -5.30
C ASN A 17 5.30 -10.82 -6.24
N ALA A 18 4.03 -10.52 -6.54
CA ALA A 18 3.70 -9.38 -7.38
C ALA A 18 4.11 -8.05 -6.72
N THR A 19 3.87 -7.93 -5.43
CA THR A 19 4.25 -6.73 -4.68
C THR A 19 5.76 -6.59 -4.57
N PHE A 20 6.50 -7.70 -4.50
CA PHE A 20 7.96 -7.65 -4.52
C PHE A 20 8.48 -6.87 -5.73
N PHE A 21 7.97 -7.18 -6.91
CA PHE A 21 8.40 -6.49 -8.13
C PHE A 21 8.02 -5.01 -8.13
N ALA A 22 6.84 -4.69 -7.61
CA ALA A 22 6.43 -3.29 -7.51
C ALA A 22 7.34 -2.49 -6.58
N LEU A 23 7.63 -3.01 -5.40
CA LEU A 23 8.53 -2.35 -4.45
C LEU A 23 9.95 -2.25 -4.99
N ASP A 24 10.43 -3.31 -5.65
CA ASP A 24 11.78 -3.33 -6.23
C ASP A 24 11.97 -2.23 -7.28
N SER A 25 10.91 -1.88 -7.99
CA SER A 25 10.95 -0.85 -9.03
C SER A 25 10.90 0.59 -8.50
N MET A 26 10.62 0.79 -7.22
CA MET A 26 10.53 2.14 -6.65
C MET A 26 11.91 2.79 -6.58
N THR A 27 11.97 4.08 -6.94
CA THR A 27 13.23 4.85 -6.96
C THR A 27 13.20 6.05 -6.02
N THR A 28 12.07 6.30 -5.35
CA THR A 28 11.90 7.40 -4.40
C THR A 28 11.32 6.87 -3.11
N PRO A 29 11.37 7.63 -2.01
CA PRO A 29 10.73 7.20 -0.77
C PRO A 29 9.26 6.89 -1.01
N THR A 30 8.80 5.74 -0.50
CA THR A 30 7.50 5.18 -0.85
C THR A 30 6.60 5.09 0.37
N ILE A 31 5.35 5.55 0.21
CA ILE A 31 4.26 5.27 1.15
C ILE A 31 3.49 4.11 0.54
N TRP A 32 3.47 2.99 1.25
CA TRP A 32 2.93 1.74 0.74
C TRP A 32 1.56 1.46 1.34
N ILE A 33 0.55 1.34 0.47
CA ILE A 33 -0.80 0.92 0.85
C ILE A 33 -0.91 -0.57 0.59
N VAL A 34 -1.14 -1.36 1.65
CA VAL A 34 -1.09 -2.81 1.64
C VAL A 34 -2.22 -3.39 2.49
N GLY A 35 -2.70 -4.56 2.15
CA GLY A 35 -3.70 -5.25 2.95
C GLY A 35 -4.84 -5.82 2.13
N GLY A 36 -5.68 -6.58 2.80
CA GLY A 36 -6.80 -7.30 2.22
C GLY A 36 -6.96 -8.64 2.90
N VAL A 37 -7.47 -9.61 2.16
CA VAL A 37 -7.59 -10.99 2.65
C VAL A 37 -6.24 -11.67 2.50
N ASP A 38 -5.63 -12.02 3.63
CA ASP A 38 -4.35 -12.72 3.68
C ASP A 38 -4.60 -14.22 3.66
N LYS A 39 -4.07 -14.90 2.64
CA LYS A 39 -4.26 -16.34 2.45
C LYS A 39 -2.99 -17.13 2.79
N GLY A 40 -2.34 -16.76 3.89
CA GLY A 40 -1.12 -17.45 4.33
C GLY A 40 0.15 -16.81 3.80
N ASN A 41 0.15 -15.50 3.57
CA ASN A 41 1.33 -14.79 3.09
C ASN A 41 2.49 -14.87 4.07
N ASP A 42 3.68 -14.98 3.51
CA ASP A 42 4.95 -14.78 4.23
C ASP A 42 5.57 -13.49 3.70
N TYR A 43 5.67 -12.48 4.55
CA TYR A 43 6.16 -11.17 4.16
C TYR A 43 7.69 -11.01 4.26
N SER A 44 8.40 -12.05 4.71
CA SER A 44 9.84 -11.96 4.92
C SER A 44 10.61 -11.59 3.66
N GLU A 45 10.13 -12.02 2.50
CA GLU A 45 10.73 -11.71 1.20
C GLU A 45 10.74 -10.21 0.90
N LEU A 46 9.77 -9.47 1.44
CA LEU A 46 9.65 -8.03 1.22
C LEU A 46 10.52 -7.21 2.18
N MET A 47 11.03 -7.83 3.24
CA MET A 47 11.70 -7.11 4.33
C MET A 47 12.84 -6.21 3.87
N PRO A 48 13.79 -6.67 3.02
CA PRO A 48 14.88 -5.79 2.58
C PRO A 48 14.38 -4.57 1.81
N LEU A 49 13.35 -4.75 0.97
CA LEU A 49 12.79 -3.65 0.17
C LEU A 49 12.05 -2.65 1.05
N VAL A 50 11.32 -3.15 2.05
CA VAL A 50 10.60 -2.28 2.98
C VAL A 50 11.59 -1.42 3.77
N ARG A 51 12.67 -2.01 4.28
CA ARG A 51 13.71 -1.27 4.99
C ARG A 51 14.36 -0.20 4.14
N GLU A 52 14.60 -0.51 2.88
CA GLU A 52 15.32 0.39 1.99
C GLU A 52 14.43 1.51 1.44
N LYS A 53 13.16 1.21 1.10
CA LYS A 53 12.35 2.08 0.24
C LYS A 53 11.09 2.63 0.89
N VAL A 54 10.54 1.98 1.89
CA VAL A 54 9.23 2.33 2.44
C VAL A 54 9.40 3.22 3.67
N LYS A 55 8.83 4.42 3.61
CA LYS A 55 8.88 5.36 4.74
C LYS A 55 7.67 5.23 5.66
N ALA A 56 6.55 4.74 5.12
CA ALA A 56 5.30 4.58 5.88
C ALA A 56 4.45 3.49 5.26
N ILE A 57 3.68 2.79 6.10
CA ILE A 57 2.74 1.76 5.67
C ILE A 57 1.34 2.17 6.08
N ILE A 58 0.40 2.09 5.13
CA ILE A 58 -1.02 2.25 5.38
C ILE A 58 -1.67 0.89 5.17
N CYS A 59 -2.17 0.30 6.25
CA CYS A 59 -2.84 -1.00 6.20
C CYS A 59 -4.30 -0.80 5.83
N LEU A 60 -4.69 -1.31 4.68
CA LEU A 60 -6.04 -1.17 4.14
C LEU A 60 -6.71 -2.54 4.11
N GLY A 61 -7.40 -2.89 5.18
CA GLY A 61 -8.05 -4.19 5.31
C GLY A 61 -8.84 -4.28 6.60
N ILE A 62 -9.67 -5.32 6.69
CA ILE A 62 -10.44 -5.60 7.92
C ILE A 62 -9.52 -6.15 9.01
N ASP A 63 -8.63 -7.08 8.64
CA ASP A 63 -7.65 -7.68 9.56
C ASP A 63 -6.24 -7.45 9.03
N ASN A 64 -5.49 -6.59 9.69
CA ASN A 64 -4.15 -6.21 9.29
C ASN A 64 -3.06 -6.75 10.22
N LYS A 65 -3.39 -7.69 11.10
CA LYS A 65 -2.49 -8.15 12.15
C LYS A 65 -1.17 -8.70 11.61
N LYS A 66 -1.20 -9.52 10.57
CA LYS A 66 0.02 -10.12 10.01
C LYS A 66 0.95 -9.07 9.41
N ILE A 67 0.39 -8.07 8.77
CA ILE A 67 1.19 -6.98 8.20
C ILE A 67 1.82 -6.15 9.30
N ILE A 68 1.05 -5.81 10.32
CA ILE A 68 1.54 -5.06 11.47
C ILE A 68 2.65 -5.83 12.17
N ASP A 69 2.41 -7.11 12.46
CA ASP A 69 3.42 -7.94 13.12
C ASP A 69 4.72 -8.05 12.30
N ALA A 70 4.61 -8.08 10.98
CA ALA A 70 5.78 -8.19 10.10
C ALA A 70 6.62 -6.92 10.06
N PHE A 71 6.00 -5.74 10.08
CA PHE A 71 6.68 -4.50 9.71
C PHE A 71 6.68 -3.41 10.77
N VAL A 72 6.01 -3.58 11.91
CA VAL A 72 5.87 -2.51 12.91
C VAL A 72 7.23 -1.98 13.40
N ASP A 73 8.23 -2.84 13.49
CA ASP A 73 9.57 -2.46 13.93
C ASP A 73 10.49 -2.03 12.76
N VAL A 74 9.98 -2.02 11.54
CA VAL A 74 10.78 -1.76 10.34
C VAL A 74 10.53 -0.34 9.81
N VAL A 75 9.31 0.16 9.95
CA VAL A 75 8.92 1.49 9.46
C VAL A 75 8.59 2.40 10.64
N ASP A 76 8.77 3.71 10.44
CA ASP A 76 8.49 4.69 11.50
C ASP A 76 7.01 4.99 11.66
N ILE A 77 6.23 4.85 10.58
CA ILE A 77 4.82 5.21 10.56
C ILE A 77 4.01 4.04 10.01
N MET A 78 3.01 3.61 10.78
CA MET A 78 2.07 2.58 10.35
C MET A 78 0.68 2.96 10.81
N VAL A 79 -0.27 3.00 9.89
CA VAL A 79 -1.65 3.42 10.13
C VAL A 79 -2.59 2.38 9.55
N GLU A 80 -3.72 2.14 10.22
CA GLU A 80 -4.78 1.29 9.71
C GLU A 80 -5.95 2.13 9.22
N VAL A 81 -6.50 1.76 8.06
CA VAL A 81 -7.71 2.37 7.50
C VAL A 81 -8.61 1.26 6.96
N ASP A 82 -9.89 1.55 6.80
CA ASP A 82 -10.88 0.57 6.35
C ASP A 82 -11.60 0.97 5.06
N ASN A 83 -11.10 2.00 4.38
CA ASN A 83 -11.65 2.41 3.10
C ASN A 83 -10.58 3.14 2.28
N MET A 84 -10.80 3.18 0.97
CA MET A 84 -9.80 3.73 0.05
C MET A 84 -9.68 5.25 0.17
N ARG A 85 -10.77 5.95 0.42
CA ARG A 85 -10.73 7.40 0.59
C ARG A 85 -9.78 7.79 1.71
N ASP A 86 -9.92 7.13 2.87
CA ASP A 86 -9.06 7.41 4.02
C ASP A 86 -7.61 7.02 3.74
N ALA A 87 -7.40 5.91 3.03
CA ALA A 87 -6.06 5.49 2.65
C ALA A 87 -5.34 6.57 1.83
N VAL A 88 -6.02 7.09 0.81
CA VAL A 88 -5.44 8.08 -0.09
C VAL A 88 -5.27 9.43 0.62
N GLN A 89 -6.25 9.85 1.42
CA GLN A 89 -6.14 11.09 2.18
C GLN A 89 -4.98 11.02 3.19
N THR A 90 -4.85 9.91 3.89
CA THR A 90 -3.75 9.70 4.83
C THR A 90 -2.40 9.74 4.12
N ALA A 91 -2.29 9.08 2.97
CA ALA A 91 -1.07 9.10 2.17
C ALA A 91 -0.72 10.52 1.72
N LYS A 92 -1.71 11.29 1.30
CA LYS A 92 -1.49 12.69 0.90
C LYS A 92 -0.91 13.51 2.05
N HIS A 93 -1.42 13.33 3.27
CA HIS A 93 -0.93 14.08 4.43
C HIS A 93 0.50 13.71 4.82
N MET A 94 0.90 12.47 4.57
CA MET A 94 2.24 11.98 4.88
C MET A 94 3.26 12.31 3.80
N ALA A 95 2.81 12.44 2.55
CA ALA A 95 3.71 12.54 1.40
C ALA A 95 4.38 13.91 1.35
N GLU A 96 5.66 13.86 1.04
CA GLU A 96 6.46 15.04 0.75
C GLU A 96 6.76 15.08 -0.75
N LYS A 97 7.12 16.25 -1.23
CA LYS A 97 7.51 16.45 -2.61
C LYS A 97 8.58 15.44 -3.03
N GLY A 98 8.33 14.71 -4.10
CA GLY A 98 9.25 13.69 -4.60
C GLY A 98 8.95 12.28 -4.11
N ASP A 99 8.00 12.11 -3.19
CA ASP A 99 7.60 10.78 -2.72
C ASP A 99 6.71 10.07 -3.73
N THR A 100 6.56 8.77 -3.53
CA THR A 100 5.62 7.92 -4.27
C THR A 100 4.62 7.30 -3.30
N VAL A 101 3.33 7.33 -3.67
CA VAL A 101 2.29 6.56 -3.01
C VAL A 101 1.99 5.35 -3.87
N LEU A 102 2.22 4.16 -3.33
CA LEU A 102 2.07 2.91 -4.05
C LEU A 102 0.95 2.08 -3.45
N LEU A 103 -0.10 1.82 -4.24
CA LEU A 103 -1.09 0.79 -3.92
C LEU A 103 -0.59 -0.53 -4.50
N SER A 104 -0.04 -1.39 -3.66
CA SER A 104 0.38 -2.75 -4.02
C SER A 104 0.01 -3.68 -2.87
N PRO A 105 -1.22 -4.19 -2.86
CA PRO A 105 -1.84 -4.73 -1.65
C PRO A 105 -1.28 -6.05 -1.13
N ALA A 106 -0.63 -6.86 -1.96
CA ALA A 106 -0.11 -8.19 -1.63
C ALA A 106 -1.20 -9.20 -1.22
N CYS A 107 -2.43 -8.77 -1.13
CA CYS A 107 -3.56 -9.56 -0.62
C CYS A 107 -4.75 -9.47 -1.58
N ALA A 108 -5.65 -10.44 -1.49
CA ALA A 108 -6.91 -10.39 -2.23
C ALA A 108 -7.80 -9.27 -1.68
N SER A 109 -8.73 -8.79 -2.51
CA SER A 109 -9.49 -7.56 -2.25
C SER A 109 -10.87 -7.79 -1.62
N PHE A 110 -11.25 -9.03 -1.36
CA PHE A 110 -12.65 -9.38 -1.10
C PHE A 110 -13.17 -8.99 0.29
N ASP A 111 -12.35 -8.42 1.16
CA ASP A 111 -12.80 -7.94 2.47
C ASP A 111 -13.49 -6.57 2.39
N LEU A 112 -12.93 -5.63 1.64
CA LEU A 112 -13.44 -4.25 1.52
C LEU A 112 -13.97 -3.92 0.13
N PHE A 113 -13.67 -4.75 -0.87
CA PHE A 113 -13.97 -4.48 -2.28
C PHE A 113 -14.59 -5.70 -2.93
N GLN A 114 -15.26 -5.51 -4.07
CA GLN A 114 -15.86 -6.62 -4.81
C GLN A 114 -14.79 -7.49 -5.49
N ASN A 115 -13.73 -6.86 -5.99
CA ASN A 115 -12.60 -7.53 -6.65
C ASN A 115 -11.43 -6.55 -6.72
N TYR A 116 -10.29 -6.97 -7.29
CA TYR A 116 -9.12 -6.10 -7.37
C TYR A 116 -9.32 -4.94 -8.35
N GLU A 117 -10.15 -5.11 -9.36
CA GLU A 117 -10.48 -4.03 -10.30
C GLU A 117 -11.27 -2.93 -9.59
N ASP A 118 -12.25 -3.30 -8.76
CA ASP A 118 -12.99 -2.35 -7.94
C ASP A 118 -12.05 -1.58 -7.00
N ARG A 119 -11.13 -2.28 -6.35
CA ARG A 119 -10.13 -1.66 -5.48
C ARG A 119 -9.28 -0.65 -6.25
N GLY A 120 -8.80 -1.03 -7.42
CA GLY A 120 -8.00 -0.15 -8.27
C GLY A 120 -8.80 1.06 -8.78
N LYS A 121 -10.06 0.85 -9.12
CA LYS A 121 -10.94 1.95 -9.56
C LYS A 121 -11.19 2.94 -8.43
N GLN A 122 -11.42 2.46 -7.22
CA GLN A 122 -11.62 3.33 -6.06
C GLN A 122 -10.35 4.13 -5.73
N PHE A 123 -9.18 3.53 -5.89
CA PHE A 123 -7.92 4.25 -5.74
C PHE A 123 -7.81 5.39 -6.76
N LYS A 124 -8.08 5.09 -8.02
CA LYS A 124 -8.03 6.09 -9.09
C LYS A 124 -8.97 7.26 -8.80
N VAL A 125 -10.20 6.97 -8.42
CA VAL A 125 -11.20 8.00 -8.11
C VAL A 125 -10.77 8.83 -6.91
N ALA A 126 -10.28 8.19 -5.85
CA ALA A 126 -9.82 8.89 -4.66
C ALA A 126 -8.64 9.82 -4.97
N VAL A 127 -7.70 9.39 -5.82
CA VAL A 127 -6.57 10.23 -6.25
C VAL A 127 -7.05 11.41 -7.08
N GLN A 128 -8.00 11.19 -7.99
CA GLN A 128 -8.56 12.26 -8.81
C GLN A 128 -9.28 13.33 -7.99
N ASN A 129 -9.77 12.97 -6.82
CA ASN A 129 -10.50 13.87 -5.93
C ASN A 129 -9.64 14.53 -4.84
N LEU A 130 -8.35 14.41 -4.93
CA LEU A 130 -7.43 15.08 -4.00
C LEU A 130 -7.38 16.60 -4.21
#